data_c47a9978e8a20af9d21795edc542ff08
#
_entry.id   c47a9978e8a20af9d21795edc542ff08
#
_cell.length_a   1.000
_cell.length_b   1.000
_cell.length_c   1.000
_cell.angle_alpha   90.00
_cell.angle_beta   90.00
_cell.angle_gamma   90.00
#
_symmetry.space_group_name_H-M   'P 1'
#
loop_
_entity.id
_entity.type
_entity.pdbx_description
1 polymer ?
#
loop_
_entity_poly.entity_id
_entity_poly.type
_entity_poly.pdbx_seq_one_letter_code
_entity_poly.pdbx_strand_id
1 'polypeptide(L)'
;MSDRSRVLRGGARAATGLVVVGVCAAAVLLLGQTELPAVQRAPIAVTVDSTQNTVRSLVCAGPFAELGADPSRPGTAVPTGAPAVAVSGAPTEVVSLTRPEGGEASPVVLEAPVDEPLAAAQIQAVSTETLSGAAGSACGEPLNEQWLLGGSTALGVSTTLSLGNPGSVPATVQISVYDESGPVDAVQTAGVLVAAGTMQTVSLNGYAPERERLAVRVISTGAPVTASLGVGQTSGISPFAVSSVTRQIDPETTLVIPGVANRSDHGHGPSDSGEGDDFPVAVRVLAPSGDEGSAHVRAVDATGRSTDLGDIALAEASVGELIVPHWPEDAQAVIVDADVPVIAAALGSATVAEGHDYEWFAPAPVVAADVPAAVPVVDGGELVVVNPGEVEAELVVEQADGGGTARKQKLPAGSAAVVRAPADALLTSSVPVHAGVRYVSGGLIAGYPILAPDPREGVLTVYTR
;
A
#
# COMPACT_ATOMS: atom_id res chain seq x y z
N MET A 1 -24.99 -92.58 13.42
CA MET A 1 -23.73 -92.23 12.77
C MET A 1 -23.75 -90.76 12.22
N SER A 2 -24.14 -89.74 13.01
CA SER A 2 -24.27 -88.41 12.39
C SER A 2 -23.52 -87.29 13.14
N ASP A 3 -22.93 -87.52 14.33
CA ASP A 3 -22.32 -86.45 15.11
C ASP A 3 -20.82 -86.25 14.85
N ARG A 4 -20.07 -87.27 14.48
CA ARG A 4 -18.62 -87.16 14.16
C ARG A 4 -18.33 -86.36 12.91
N SER A 5 -19.26 -86.30 11.94
CA SER A 5 -19.07 -85.59 10.66
C SER A 5 -19.27 -84.03 10.83
N ARG A 6 -20.08 -83.61 11.82
CA ARG A 6 -20.28 -82.19 12.10
C ARG A 6 -19.10 -81.60 12.86
N VAL A 7 -18.52 -82.31 13.84
CA VAL A 7 -17.35 -81.92 14.57
C VAL A 7 -16.10 -81.78 13.66
N LEU A 8 -15.91 -82.80 12.72
CA LEU A 8 -14.81 -82.73 11.77
C LEU A 8 -14.95 -81.56 10.79
N ARG A 9 -16.16 -81.21 10.33
CA ARG A 9 -16.41 -80.11 9.42
C ARG A 9 -16.27 -78.75 10.16
N GLY A 10 -16.63 -78.68 11.44
CA GLY A 10 -16.40 -77.49 12.29
C GLY A 10 -14.91 -77.23 12.56
N GLY A 11 -14.16 -78.32 12.89
CA GLY A 11 -12.71 -78.23 13.10
C GLY A 11 -11.93 -77.85 11.83
N ALA A 12 -12.31 -78.38 10.66
CA ALA A 12 -11.68 -77.99 9.41
C ALA A 12 -11.90 -76.51 9.03
N ARG A 13 -13.11 -75.99 9.27
CA ARG A 13 -13.42 -74.58 9.06
C ARG A 13 -12.69 -73.66 10.01
N ALA A 14 -12.58 -74.04 11.29
CA ALA A 14 -11.80 -73.27 12.28
C ALA A 14 -10.30 -73.27 11.96
N ALA A 15 -9.75 -74.42 11.50
CA ALA A 15 -8.36 -74.51 11.06
C ALA A 15 -8.08 -73.67 9.84
N THR A 16 -8.98 -73.68 8.84
CA THR A 16 -8.85 -72.84 7.65
C THR A 16 -8.95 -71.36 7.99
N GLY A 17 -9.86 -70.99 8.88
CA GLY A 17 -9.97 -69.60 9.35
C GLY A 17 -8.71 -69.09 10.08
N LEU A 18 -8.11 -69.94 10.92
CA LEU A 18 -6.86 -69.65 11.62
C LEU A 18 -5.64 -69.50 10.64
N VAL A 19 -5.59 -70.34 9.61
CA VAL A 19 -4.54 -70.25 8.60
C VAL A 19 -4.72 -68.98 7.77
N VAL A 20 -5.92 -68.62 7.38
CA VAL A 20 -6.18 -67.35 6.63
C VAL A 20 -5.82 -66.14 7.50
N VAL A 21 -6.21 -66.08 8.75
CA VAL A 21 -5.85 -65.00 9.66
C VAL A 21 -4.34 -64.95 9.87
N GLY A 22 -3.68 -66.10 10.02
CA GLY A 22 -2.22 -66.15 10.14
C GLY A 22 -1.48 -65.64 8.89
N VAL A 23 -1.97 -66.01 7.71
CA VAL A 23 -1.41 -65.55 6.43
C VAL A 23 -1.64 -64.03 6.25
N CYS A 24 -2.82 -63.51 6.60
CA CYS A 24 -3.11 -62.10 6.54
C CYS A 24 -2.25 -61.28 7.55
N ALA A 25 -2.10 -61.79 8.77
CA ALA A 25 -1.24 -61.17 9.78
C ALA A 25 0.24 -61.18 9.34
N ALA A 26 0.73 -62.28 8.78
CA ALA A 26 2.08 -62.36 8.23
C ALA A 26 2.28 -61.43 7.02
N ALA A 27 1.31 -61.30 6.15
CA ALA A 27 1.36 -60.37 5.02
C ALA A 27 1.38 -58.92 5.49
N VAL A 28 0.60 -58.52 6.51
CA VAL A 28 0.62 -57.17 7.09
C VAL A 28 1.95 -56.89 7.77
N LEU A 29 2.51 -57.85 8.51
CA LEU A 29 3.83 -57.69 9.15
C LEU A 29 4.95 -57.59 8.13
N LEU A 30 4.92 -58.36 7.03
CA LEU A 30 5.89 -58.30 5.95
C LEU A 30 5.78 -56.99 5.16
N LEU A 31 4.57 -56.49 4.88
CA LEU A 31 4.33 -55.21 4.25
C LEU A 31 4.74 -54.05 5.13
N GLY A 32 4.60 -54.17 6.46
CA GLY A 32 5.08 -53.16 7.43
C GLY A 32 6.60 -53.12 7.60
N GLN A 33 7.33 -54.15 7.16
CA GLN A 33 8.81 -54.19 7.17
C GLN A 33 9.44 -53.88 5.80
N THR A 34 8.64 -53.77 4.74
CA THR A 34 9.12 -53.28 3.46
C THR A 34 9.11 -51.77 3.47
N GLU A 35 10.28 -51.14 3.57
CA GLU A 35 10.40 -49.74 3.24
C GLU A 35 9.98 -49.56 1.79
N LEU A 36 8.73 -49.10 1.60
CA LEU A 36 8.29 -48.69 0.27
C LEU A 36 9.20 -47.55 -0.17
N PRO A 37 9.81 -47.60 -1.36
CA PRO A 37 10.59 -46.48 -1.82
C PRO A 37 9.70 -45.24 -1.83
N ALA A 38 9.97 -44.30 -0.89
CA ALA A 38 9.38 -42.98 -0.92
C ALA A 38 9.77 -42.40 -2.27
N VAL A 39 8.80 -42.20 -3.16
CA VAL A 39 9.00 -41.45 -4.39
C VAL A 39 9.19 -39.99 -3.95
N GLN A 40 10.36 -39.69 -3.46
CA GLN A 40 10.79 -38.31 -3.29
C GLN A 40 11.01 -37.77 -4.71
N ARG A 41 9.98 -37.16 -5.25
CA ARG A 41 10.18 -36.27 -6.39
C ARG A 41 10.97 -35.11 -5.83
N ALA A 42 12.24 -35.01 -6.21
CA ALA A 42 13.00 -33.79 -5.95
C ALA A 42 12.18 -32.62 -6.50
N PRO A 43 11.95 -31.55 -5.73
CA PRO A 43 11.27 -30.38 -6.23
C PRO A 43 12.00 -29.88 -7.47
N ILE A 44 11.24 -29.56 -8.51
CA ILE A 44 11.81 -29.00 -9.74
C ILE A 44 12.25 -27.59 -9.40
N ALA A 45 13.55 -27.32 -9.49
CA ALA A 45 14.09 -25.99 -9.38
C ALA A 45 13.84 -25.24 -10.71
N VAL A 46 13.07 -24.18 -10.67
CA VAL A 46 12.89 -23.26 -11.79
C VAL A 46 13.70 -22.01 -11.47
N THR A 47 14.69 -21.72 -12.30
CA THR A 47 15.48 -20.48 -12.17
C THR A 47 14.77 -19.40 -12.96
N VAL A 48 14.35 -18.33 -12.26
CA VAL A 48 13.75 -17.14 -12.85
C VAL A 48 14.79 -16.02 -12.75
N ASP A 49 15.23 -15.53 -13.90
CA ASP A 49 16.14 -14.38 -13.98
C ASP A 49 15.29 -13.10 -14.12
N SER A 50 15.07 -12.39 -13.02
CA SER A 50 14.31 -11.14 -12.98
C SER A 50 15.10 -9.96 -13.59
N THR A 51 16.41 -10.11 -13.81
CA THR A 51 17.25 -9.06 -14.42
C THR A 51 17.02 -8.93 -15.94
N GLN A 52 16.34 -9.87 -16.56
CA GLN A 52 16.04 -9.86 -18.00
C GLN A 52 14.94 -8.87 -18.40
N ASN A 53 14.16 -8.37 -17.43
CA ASN A 53 13.20 -7.32 -17.73
C ASN A 53 13.93 -5.97 -17.82
N THR A 54 14.06 -5.45 -19.01
CA THR A 54 14.80 -4.21 -19.32
C THR A 54 13.92 -2.95 -19.33
N VAL A 55 12.61 -3.12 -19.15
CA VAL A 55 11.62 -2.02 -19.15
C VAL A 55 10.95 -1.96 -17.78
N ARG A 56 10.83 -0.73 -17.25
CA ARG A 56 10.02 -0.39 -16.09
C ARG A 56 8.71 0.20 -16.56
N SER A 57 7.59 -0.19 -15.95
CA SER A 57 6.27 0.38 -16.21
C SER A 57 5.72 1.00 -14.92
N LEU A 58 5.38 2.30 -14.97
CA LEU A 58 4.70 3.00 -13.88
C LEU A 58 3.23 3.20 -14.24
N VAL A 59 2.33 2.78 -13.39
CA VAL A 59 0.88 2.92 -13.59
C VAL A 59 0.32 3.96 -12.62
N CYS A 60 -0.32 4.99 -13.15
CA CYS A 60 -1.06 5.97 -12.37
C CYS A 60 -2.49 5.47 -12.08
N ALA A 61 -3.04 5.82 -10.92
CA ALA A 61 -4.38 5.39 -10.50
C ALA A 61 -5.51 5.90 -11.43
N GLY A 62 -5.24 6.97 -12.20
CA GLY A 62 -6.21 7.60 -13.09
C GLY A 62 -7.25 8.43 -12.33
N PRO A 63 -8.38 8.77 -12.95
CA PRO A 63 -9.43 9.57 -12.34
C PRO A 63 -9.96 8.96 -11.04
N PHE A 64 -10.25 9.82 -10.06
CA PHE A 64 -10.94 9.44 -8.84
C PHE A 64 -12.27 8.77 -9.16
N ALA A 65 -12.58 7.67 -8.49
CA ALA A 65 -13.80 6.91 -8.73
C ALA A 65 -14.78 7.09 -7.57
N GLU A 66 -15.89 7.79 -7.85
CA GLU A 66 -16.94 8.12 -6.89
C GLU A 66 -17.98 7.00 -6.82
N LEU A 67 -18.21 6.47 -5.62
CA LEU A 67 -19.22 5.45 -5.37
C LEU A 67 -20.60 6.12 -5.24
N GLY A 68 -21.59 5.56 -5.91
CA GLY A 68 -22.98 6.07 -5.85
C GLY A 68 -23.27 7.23 -6.80
N ALA A 69 -22.30 7.70 -7.60
CA ALA A 69 -22.51 8.76 -8.59
C ALA A 69 -23.54 8.38 -9.68
N ASP A 70 -23.69 7.08 -9.97
CA ASP A 70 -24.73 6.57 -10.87
C ASP A 70 -25.89 5.96 -10.06
N PRO A 71 -27.06 6.64 -9.95
CA PRO A 71 -28.19 6.11 -9.19
C PRO A 71 -28.75 4.79 -9.73
N SER A 72 -28.52 4.46 -10.99
CA SER A 72 -28.93 3.19 -11.60
C SER A 72 -28.00 2.03 -11.21
N ARG A 73 -26.78 2.33 -10.78
CA ARG A 73 -25.74 1.37 -10.37
C ARG A 73 -25.02 1.86 -9.09
N PRO A 74 -25.72 1.96 -7.95
CA PRO A 74 -25.19 2.58 -6.75
C PRO A 74 -23.96 1.86 -6.14
N GLY A 75 -23.76 0.59 -6.47
CA GLY A 75 -22.58 -0.18 -6.06
C GLY A 75 -21.37 -0.07 -7.00
N THR A 76 -21.48 0.70 -8.09
CA THR A 76 -20.40 0.90 -9.05
C THR A 76 -19.75 2.26 -8.80
N ALA A 77 -18.43 2.28 -8.66
CA ALA A 77 -17.68 3.51 -8.59
C ALA A 77 -17.45 4.08 -10.01
N VAL A 78 -17.85 5.31 -10.22
CA VAL A 78 -17.77 5.98 -11.53
C VAL A 78 -16.57 6.92 -11.54
N PRO A 79 -15.64 6.78 -12.50
CA PRO A 79 -14.52 7.72 -12.65
C PRO A 79 -15.04 9.13 -12.98
N THR A 80 -14.54 10.14 -12.26
CA THR A 80 -14.95 11.54 -12.41
C THR A 80 -13.74 12.44 -12.70
N GLY A 81 -13.87 13.35 -13.64
CA GLY A 81 -12.85 14.32 -14.02
C GLY A 81 -11.57 13.69 -14.59
N ALA A 82 -10.47 14.43 -14.52
CA ALA A 82 -9.16 14.00 -14.99
C ALA A 82 -8.05 14.50 -14.04
N PRO A 83 -7.09 13.64 -13.62
CA PRO A 83 -5.95 14.05 -12.85
C PRO A 83 -4.91 14.78 -13.71
N ALA A 84 -4.17 15.71 -13.09
CA ALA A 84 -2.93 16.22 -13.62
C ALA A 84 -1.78 15.25 -13.27
N VAL A 85 -1.00 14.83 -14.25
CA VAL A 85 0.14 13.91 -14.07
C VAL A 85 1.43 14.71 -14.19
N ALA A 86 2.27 14.63 -13.14
CA ALA A 86 3.64 15.13 -13.14
C ALA A 86 4.58 13.94 -13.41
N VAL A 87 5.62 14.18 -14.22
CA VAL A 87 6.61 13.16 -14.59
C VAL A 87 8.00 13.75 -14.37
N SER A 88 8.89 12.98 -13.78
CA SER A 88 10.32 13.24 -13.71
C SER A 88 11.06 12.13 -14.44
N GLY A 89 11.98 12.49 -15.34
CA GLY A 89 12.60 11.58 -16.29
C GLY A 89 11.86 11.56 -17.65
N ALA A 90 12.36 10.77 -18.59
CA ALA A 90 11.84 10.70 -19.95
C ALA A 90 11.22 9.32 -20.24
N PRO A 91 9.90 9.16 -20.22
CA PRO A 91 9.28 7.92 -20.64
C PRO A 91 9.50 7.69 -22.15
N THR A 92 9.81 6.45 -22.52
CA THR A 92 9.97 6.03 -23.92
C THR A 92 8.63 5.68 -24.57
N GLU A 93 7.67 5.25 -23.76
CA GLU A 93 6.31 4.93 -24.19
C GLU A 93 5.28 5.39 -23.16
N VAL A 94 4.12 5.83 -23.65
CA VAL A 94 2.97 6.22 -22.82
C VAL A 94 1.74 5.55 -23.39
N VAL A 95 1.14 4.65 -22.60
CA VAL A 95 -0.09 3.94 -22.97
C VAL A 95 -1.16 4.17 -21.91
N SER A 96 -2.39 3.74 -22.17
CA SER A 96 -3.51 3.90 -21.25
C SER A 96 -4.17 2.56 -20.94
N LEU A 97 -4.61 2.37 -19.69
CA LEU A 97 -5.46 1.24 -19.32
C LEU A 97 -6.94 1.55 -19.62
N THR A 98 -7.66 0.53 -20.03
CA THR A 98 -9.11 0.63 -20.19
C THR A 98 -9.81 0.43 -18.85
N ARG A 99 -10.84 1.24 -18.56
CA ARG A 99 -11.76 1.04 -17.42
C ARG A 99 -13.11 0.54 -17.91
N PRO A 100 -13.61 -0.59 -17.39
CA PRO A 100 -14.95 -1.11 -17.73
C PRO A 100 -16.08 -0.13 -17.37
N GLU A 101 -15.86 0.65 -16.30
CA GLU A 101 -16.83 1.65 -15.80
C GLU A 101 -16.91 2.90 -16.70
N GLY A 102 -15.97 3.05 -17.65
CA GLY A 102 -15.83 4.22 -18.50
C GLY A 102 -15.10 5.37 -17.81
N GLY A 103 -15.47 6.62 -18.15
CA GLY A 103 -14.87 7.85 -17.64
C GLY A 103 -14.32 8.72 -18.74
N GLU A 104 -14.07 10.01 -18.46
CA GLU A 104 -13.55 10.99 -19.42
C GLU A 104 -12.04 10.85 -19.67
N ALA A 105 -11.31 10.34 -18.68
CA ALA A 105 -9.88 10.09 -18.77
C ALA A 105 -9.54 8.64 -18.40
N SER A 106 -8.44 8.15 -18.95
CA SER A 106 -7.93 6.80 -18.70
C SER A 106 -6.71 6.84 -17.78
N PRO A 107 -6.49 5.80 -16.97
CA PRO A 107 -5.24 5.62 -16.23
C PRO A 107 -4.05 5.52 -17.21
N VAL A 108 -2.94 6.15 -16.87
CA VAL A 108 -1.75 6.24 -17.73
C VAL A 108 -0.71 5.23 -17.25
N VAL A 109 -0.04 4.59 -18.21
CA VAL A 109 1.15 3.76 -18.00
C VAL A 109 2.32 4.43 -18.71
N LEU A 110 3.40 4.64 -17.96
CA LEU A 110 4.63 5.26 -18.43
C LEU A 110 5.73 4.19 -18.43
N GLU A 111 6.41 4.03 -19.53
CA GLU A 111 7.49 3.03 -19.66
C GLU A 111 8.83 3.69 -19.93
N ALA A 112 9.89 3.17 -19.31
CA ALA A 112 11.27 3.57 -19.55
C ALA A 112 12.23 2.39 -19.35
N PRO A 113 13.46 2.45 -19.87
CA PRO A 113 14.53 1.54 -19.49
C PRO A 113 14.75 1.54 -17.98
N VAL A 114 15.09 0.38 -17.41
CA VAL A 114 15.22 0.21 -15.95
C VAL A 114 16.38 0.97 -15.32
N ASP A 115 17.39 1.28 -16.10
CA ASP A 115 18.60 2.02 -15.73
C ASP A 115 18.41 3.54 -15.83
N GLU A 116 17.29 4.00 -16.40
CA GLU A 116 16.97 5.42 -16.47
C GLU A 116 16.06 5.83 -15.29
N PRO A 117 16.34 6.96 -14.61
CA PRO A 117 15.47 7.45 -13.56
C PRO A 117 14.13 7.89 -14.16
N LEU A 118 13.05 7.28 -13.67
CA LEU A 118 11.68 7.65 -14.02
C LEU A 118 10.81 7.58 -12.77
N ALA A 119 10.07 8.63 -12.49
CA ALA A 119 8.99 8.64 -11.53
C ALA A 119 7.82 9.48 -12.05
N ALA A 120 6.63 9.15 -11.60
CA ALA A 120 5.43 9.90 -11.92
C ALA A 120 4.48 9.95 -10.72
N ALA A 121 3.69 10.99 -10.66
CA ALA A 121 2.64 11.16 -9.67
C ALA A 121 1.46 11.91 -10.30
N GLN A 122 0.31 11.80 -9.69
CA GLN A 122 -0.88 12.52 -10.12
C GLN A 122 -1.52 13.27 -8.95
N ILE A 123 -2.20 14.36 -9.27
CA ILE A 123 -3.09 15.09 -8.37
C ILE A 123 -4.39 15.42 -9.09
N GLN A 124 -5.49 15.35 -8.39
CA GLN A 124 -6.80 15.71 -8.91
C GLN A 124 -7.58 16.49 -7.86
N ALA A 125 -8.03 17.70 -8.20
CA ALA A 125 -9.09 18.35 -7.45
C ALA A 125 -10.42 17.73 -7.87
N VAL A 126 -11.16 17.20 -6.90
CA VAL A 126 -12.49 16.62 -7.08
C VAL A 126 -13.52 17.61 -6.56
N SER A 127 -14.54 17.91 -7.38
CA SER A 127 -15.65 18.77 -6.99
C SER A 127 -16.89 18.27 -7.71
N THR A 128 -17.70 17.49 -7.01
CA THR A 128 -18.99 16.96 -7.47
C THR A 128 -20.11 17.46 -6.56
N GLU A 129 -21.34 16.99 -6.75
CA GLU A 129 -22.45 17.31 -5.85
C GLU A 129 -22.25 16.72 -4.44
N THR A 130 -21.49 15.62 -4.33
CA THR A 130 -21.34 14.83 -3.11
C THR A 130 -19.91 14.83 -2.55
N LEU A 131 -18.89 15.16 -3.34
CA LEU A 131 -17.49 15.13 -2.92
C LEU A 131 -16.75 16.44 -3.26
N SER A 132 -15.88 16.87 -2.35
CA SER A 132 -14.99 18.02 -2.54
C SER A 132 -13.68 17.74 -1.83
N GLY A 133 -12.54 17.89 -2.53
CA GLY A 133 -11.22 17.67 -1.97
C GLY A 133 -10.14 17.49 -3.05
N ALA A 134 -8.96 17.13 -2.65
CA ALA A 134 -7.85 16.81 -3.54
C ALA A 134 -7.33 15.38 -3.26
N ALA A 135 -7.09 14.62 -4.32
CA ALA A 135 -6.51 13.30 -4.24
C ALA A 135 -5.12 13.30 -4.89
N GLY A 136 -4.10 12.89 -4.15
CA GLY A 136 -2.72 12.78 -4.65
C GLY A 136 -2.21 11.34 -4.56
N SER A 137 -1.57 10.83 -5.60
CA SER A 137 -0.97 9.50 -5.57
C SER A 137 0.28 9.38 -6.41
N ALA A 138 1.26 8.61 -5.94
CA ALA A 138 2.37 8.20 -6.78
C ALA A 138 1.93 7.16 -7.80
N CYS A 139 2.46 7.23 -9.02
CA CYS A 139 2.35 6.16 -10.01
C CYS A 139 3.37 5.07 -9.66
N GLY A 140 2.93 3.83 -9.53
CA GLY A 140 3.75 2.75 -9.03
C GLY A 140 4.02 1.64 -10.04
N GLU A 141 5.07 0.87 -9.83
CA GLU A 141 5.31 -0.38 -10.55
C GLU A 141 4.26 -1.43 -10.13
N PRO A 142 3.79 -2.30 -11.05
CA PRO A 142 2.91 -3.40 -10.69
C PRO A 142 3.66 -4.43 -9.85
N LEU A 143 3.03 -4.93 -8.79
CA LEU A 143 3.61 -5.88 -7.83
C LEU A 143 2.67 -7.07 -7.61
N ASN A 144 3.23 -8.19 -7.15
CA ASN A 144 2.46 -9.37 -6.78
C ASN A 144 1.87 -9.28 -5.36
N GLU A 145 2.49 -8.48 -4.50
CA GLU A 145 2.01 -8.22 -3.14
C GLU A 145 2.21 -6.76 -2.77
N GLN A 146 1.22 -6.16 -2.12
CA GLN A 146 1.27 -4.77 -1.66
C GLN A 146 0.22 -4.52 -0.58
N TRP A 147 0.49 -3.50 0.23
CA TRP A 147 -0.34 -3.11 1.36
C TRP A 147 -0.82 -1.66 1.22
N LEU A 148 -2.03 -1.41 1.69
CA LEU A 148 -2.66 -0.09 1.70
C LEU A 148 -3.25 0.13 3.09
N LEU A 149 -2.92 1.23 3.74
CA LEU A 149 -3.44 1.56 5.06
C LEU A 149 -4.04 2.95 5.05
N GLY A 150 -5.32 3.05 5.34
CA GLY A 150 -6.08 4.30 5.36
C GLY A 150 -7.51 4.09 4.90
N GLY A 151 -8.31 5.14 5.01
CA GLY A 151 -9.73 5.10 4.68
C GLY A 151 -10.61 4.46 5.76
N SER A 152 -11.90 4.35 5.42
CA SER A 152 -12.97 3.81 6.27
C SER A 152 -14.14 3.39 5.40
N THR A 153 -14.99 2.52 5.90
CA THR A 153 -16.31 2.21 5.31
C THR A 153 -17.46 2.53 6.27
N ALA A 154 -17.18 3.33 7.30
CA ALA A 154 -18.19 3.85 8.21
C ALA A 154 -19.20 4.75 7.47
N LEU A 155 -20.31 5.07 8.14
CA LEU A 155 -21.36 5.90 7.56
C LEU A 155 -20.80 7.25 7.10
N GLY A 156 -21.08 7.61 5.86
CA GLY A 156 -20.61 8.85 5.24
C GLY A 156 -19.24 8.75 4.59
N VAL A 157 -18.54 7.59 4.70
CA VAL A 157 -17.25 7.35 4.05
C VAL A 157 -17.37 6.25 3.02
N SER A 158 -16.83 6.48 1.84
CA SER A 158 -16.70 5.49 0.78
C SER A 158 -15.23 5.24 0.47
N THR A 159 -14.84 3.97 0.43
CA THR A 159 -13.48 3.56 0.06
C THR A 159 -13.54 2.61 -1.13
N THR A 160 -12.81 2.96 -2.18
CA THR A 160 -12.69 2.18 -3.41
C THR A 160 -11.25 1.70 -3.58
N LEU A 161 -11.08 0.48 -4.08
CA LEU A 161 -9.79 -0.11 -4.44
C LEU A 161 -9.67 -0.16 -5.96
N SER A 162 -8.69 0.55 -6.52
CA SER A 162 -8.35 0.51 -7.94
C SER A 162 -7.22 -0.48 -8.17
N LEU A 163 -7.40 -1.42 -9.12
CA LEU A 163 -6.47 -2.48 -9.46
C LEU A 163 -6.09 -2.36 -10.94
N GLY A 164 -4.86 -2.02 -11.25
CA GLY A 164 -4.36 -1.83 -12.62
C GLY A 164 -3.47 -2.99 -13.08
N ASN A 165 -3.80 -3.61 -14.21
CA ASN A 165 -2.99 -4.65 -14.84
C ASN A 165 -2.44 -4.16 -16.19
N PRO A 166 -1.20 -3.64 -16.25
CA PRO A 166 -0.58 -3.23 -17.52
C PRO A 166 -0.07 -4.41 -18.34
N GLY A 167 -0.03 -5.62 -17.77
CA GLY A 167 0.50 -6.81 -18.42
C GLY A 167 -0.35 -7.32 -19.57
N SER A 168 0.18 -8.32 -20.28
CA SER A 168 -0.47 -8.96 -21.44
C SER A 168 -1.32 -10.18 -21.08
N VAL A 169 -1.34 -10.60 -19.82
CA VAL A 169 -2.15 -11.72 -19.31
C VAL A 169 -3.03 -11.27 -18.16
N PRO A 170 -4.19 -11.91 -17.92
CA PRO A 170 -5.05 -11.55 -16.82
C PRO A 170 -4.39 -11.86 -15.45
N ALA A 171 -4.69 -11.04 -14.45
CA ALA A 171 -4.33 -11.25 -13.07
C ALA A 171 -5.55 -11.74 -12.26
N THR A 172 -5.34 -12.67 -11.35
CA THR A 172 -6.30 -13.03 -10.31
C THR A 172 -5.83 -12.43 -8.99
N VAL A 173 -6.64 -11.55 -8.41
CA VAL A 173 -6.30 -10.77 -7.23
C VAL A 173 -7.07 -11.28 -6.02
N GLN A 174 -6.35 -11.57 -4.94
CA GLN A 174 -6.90 -11.81 -3.62
C GLN A 174 -6.80 -10.52 -2.79
N ILE A 175 -7.91 -10.13 -2.17
CA ILE A 175 -8.01 -8.95 -1.31
C ILE A 175 -8.24 -9.45 0.12
N SER A 176 -7.38 -9.06 1.06
CA SER A 176 -7.59 -9.29 2.50
C SER A 176 -7.76 -7.94 3.17
N VAL A 177 -8.79 -7.82 4.00
CA VAL A 177 -9.12 -6.58 4.71
C VAL A 177 -8.88 -6.80 6.20
N TYR A 178 -8.33 -5.78 6.85
CA TYR A 178 -8.10 -5.73 8.29
C TYR A 178 -8.75 -4.46 8.84
N ASP A 179 -9.29 -4.54 10.03
CA ASP A 179 -9.91 -3.42 10.72
C ASP A 179 -9.38 -3.22 12.16
N GLU A 180 -10.05 -2.43 12.96
CA GLU A 180 -9.74 -2.18 14.35
C GLU A 180 -9.85 -3.43 15.25
N SER A 181 -10.44 -4.51 14.76
CA SER A 181 -10.66 -5.77 15.47
C SER A 181 -9.79 -6.93 14.94
N GLY A 182 -9.07 -6.70 13.84
CA GLY A 182 -8.22 -7.69 13.19
C GLY A 182 -8.66 -8.04 11.76
N PRO A 183 -8.34 -9.25 11.27
CA PRO A 183 -8.74 -9.70 9.93
C PRO A 183 -10.26 -9.75 9.79
N VAL A 184 -10.79 -9.17 8.71
CA VAL A 184 -12.22 -9.17 8.42
C VAL A 184 -12.58 -10.40 7.61
N ASP A 185 -13.56 -11.20 8.09
CA ASP A 185 -14.18 -12.28 7.33
C ASP A 185 -15.06 -11.71 6.21
N ALA A 186 -14.46 -11.28 5.13
CA ALA A 186 -15.17 -10.68 4.02
C ALA A 186 -15.74 -11.74 3.06
N VAL A 187 -17.01 -11.56 2.72
CA VAL A 187 -17.78 -12.49 1.87
C VAL A 187 -17.39 -12.34 0.40
N GLN A 188 -16.32 -12.75 -0.12
CA GLN A 188 -15.88 -12.73 -1.54
C GLN A 188 -14.61 -11.93 -1.84
N THR A 189 -13.59 -12.04 -1.04
CA THR A 189 -12.30 -11.39 -1.30
C THR A 189 -11.36 -12.19 -2.20
N ALA A 190 -11.71 -13.43 -2.52
CA ALA A 190 -10.87 -14.28 -3.36
C ALA A 190 -11.30 -14.21 -4.83
N GLY A 191 -10.34 -13.94 -5.72
CA GLY A 191 -10.52 -14.16 -7.16
C GLY A 191 -11.09 -12.98 -7.95
N VAL A 192 -10.78 -11.72 -7.59
CA VAL A 192 -11.04 -10.58 -8.49
C VAL A 192 -10.18 -10.73 -9.74
N LEU A 193 -10.83 -10.88 -10.90
CA LEU A 193 -10.12 -11.02 -12.18
C LEU A 193 -9.91 -9.62 -12.78
N VAL A 194 -8.63 -9.25 -13.00
CA VAL A 194 -8.25 -8.01 -13.69
C VAL A 194 -7.70 -8.40 -15.06
N ALA A 195 -8.44 -8.06 -16.12
CA ALA A 195 -8.04 -8.38 -17.48
C ALA A 195 -6.75 -7.65 -17.88
N ALA A 196 -6.04 -8.21 -18.86
CA ALA A 196 -4.85 -7.57 -19.44
C ALA A 196 -5.18 -6.17 -20.00
N GLY A 197 -4.33 -5.18 -19.74
CA GLY A 197 -4.49 -3.81 -20.22
C GLY A 197 -5.68 -3.06 -19.60
N THR A 198 -6.18 -3.49 -18.43
CA THR A 198 -7.34 -2.86 -17.79
C THR A 198 -7.06 -2.41 -16.37
N MET A 199 -7.84 -1.44 -15.90
CA MET A 199 -7.96 -1.08 -14.49
C MET A 199 -9.40 -1.36 -14.03
N GLN A 200 -9.55 -2.06 -12.92
CA GLN A 200 -10.83 -2.37 -12.31
C GLN A 200 -10.95 -1.70 -10.95
N THR A 201 -12.12 -1.16 -10.63
CA THR A 201 -12.43 -0.54 -9.34
C THR A 201 -13.37 -1.43 -8.54
N VAL A 202 -13.04 -1.64 -7.26
CA VAL A 202 -13.79 -2.48 -6.31
C VAL A 202 -14.23 -1.60 -5.14
N SER A 203 -15.51 -1.62 -4.78
CA SER A 203 -16.02 -0.93 -3.59
C SER A 203 -15.74 -1.75 -2.33
N LEU A 204 -14.96 -1.22 -1.40
CA LEU A 204 -14.70 -1.87 -0.12
C LEU A 204 -15.90 -1.78 0.84
N ASN A 205 -16.81 -0.81 0.68
CA ASN A 205 -18.03 -0.73 1.45
C ASN A 205 -18.94 -1.97 1.25
N GLY A 206 -18.86 -2.61 0.09
CA GLY A 206 -19.54 -3.87 -0.17
C GLY A 206 -18.86 -5.11 0.42
N TYR A 207 -17.52 -5.05 0.61
CA TYR A 207 -16.72 -6.17 1.12
C TYR A 207 -16.60 -6.15 2.65
N ALA A 208 -16.40 -4.98 3.24
CA ALA A 208 -16.19 -4.79 4.66
C ALA A 208 -16.98 -3.54 5.13
N PRO A 209 -18.32 -3.62 5.25
CA PRO A 209 -19.15 -2.50 5.65
C PRO A 209 -18.92 -2.08 7.10
N GLU A 210 -19.12 -0.78 7.40
CA GLU A 210 -19.13 -0.24 8.77
C GLU A 210 -17.82 -0.44 9.53
N ARG A 211 -16.64 -0.26 8.86
CA ARG A 211 -15.33 -0.30 9.47
C ARG A 211 -14.78 1.11 9.63
N GLU A 212 -14.31 1.44 10.82
CA GLU A 212 -13.74 2.76 11.10
C GLU A 212 -12.31 2.88 10.59
N ARG A 213 -11.56 1.78 10.58
CA ARG A 213 -10.16 1.74 10.17
C ARG A 213 -9.95 0.62 9.17
N LEU A 214 -9.23 0.91 8.10
CA LEU A 214 -8.97 -0.07 7.06
C LEU A 214 -7.47 -0.24 6.79
N ALA A 215 -7.07 -1.50 6.67
CA ALA A 215 -5.87 -1.91 5.96
C ALA A 215 -6.24 -2.97 4.93
N VAL A 216 -5.59 -2.95 3.79
CA VAL A 216 -5.87 -3.86 2.68
C VAL A 216 -4.57 -4.48 2.20
N ARG A 217 -4.54 -5.82 2.14
CA ARG A 217 -3.50 -6.59 1.48
C ARG A 217 -3.99 -7.04 0.13
N VAL A 218 -3.21 -6.78 -0.91
CA VAL A 218 -3.49 -7.18 -2.29
C VAL A 218 -2.43 -8.18 -2.73
N ILE A 219 -2.85 -9.37 -3.11
CA ILE A 219 -1.96 -10.41 -3.66
C ILE A 219 -2.47 -10.78 -5.05
N SER A 220 -1.60 -10.74 -6.05
CA SER A 220 -1.94 -11.13 -7.42
C SER A 220 -1.19 -12.36 -7.87
N THR A 221 -1.85 -13.15 -8.73
CA THR A 221 -1.29 -14.30 -9.44
C THR A 221 -1.63 -14.18 -10.92
N GLY A 222 -0.76 -14.72 -11.78
CA GLY A 222 -0.86 -14.57 -13.24
C GLY A 222 -0.06 -13.37 -13.72
N ALA A 223 -0.49 -12.14 -13.41
CA ALA A 223 0.26 -10.92 -13.66
C ALA A 223 0.36 -10.08 -12.37
N PRO A 224 1.45 -9.29 -12.20
CA PRO A 224 1.50 -8.26 -11.15
C PRO A 224 0.51 -7.13 -11.47
N VAL A 225 -0.02 -6.49 -10.43
CA VAL A 225 -0.98 -5.37 -10.54
C VAL A 225 -0.51 -4.17 -9.72
N THR A 226 -1.02 -3.00 -10.04
CA THR A 226 -0.95 -1.86 -9.11
C THR A 226 -2.22 -1.77 -8.30
N ALA A 227 -2.12 -1.23 -7.07
CA ALA A 227 -3.26 -0.98 -6.21
C ALA A 227 -3.17 0.41 -5.57
N SER A 228 -4.31 1.08 -5.44
CA SER A 228 -4.48 2.33 -4.70
C SER A 228 -5.89 2.41 -4.12
N LEU A 229 -6.06 3.11 -2.97
CA LEU A 229 -7.39 3.42 -2.47
C LEU A 229 -7.79 4.84 -2.89
N GLY A 230 -9.07 5.02 -3.20
CA GLY A 230 -9.74 6.31 -3.25
C GLY A 230 -10.72 6.39 -2.09
N VAL A 231 -10.64 7.47 -1.30
CA VAL A 231 -11.49 7.69 -0.13
C VAL A 231 -12.28 8.97 -0.34
N GLY A 232 -13.61 8.88 -0.29
CA GLY A 232 -14.50 10.01 -0.34
C GLY A 232 -15.33 10.08 0.92
N GLN A 233 -15.51 11.29 1.48
CA GLN A 233 -16.29 11.51 2.68
C GLN A 233 -17.31 12.62 2.50
N THR A 234 -18.48 12.41 3.08
CA THR A 234 -19.54 13.40 3.22
C THR A 234 -19.82 13.68 4.69
N SER A 235 -20.18 14.91 5.01
CA SER A 235 -20.74 15.29 6.32
C SER A 235 -22.26 15.50 6.19
N GLY A 236 -23.03 14.49 6.57
CA GLY A 236 -24.45 14.43 6.23
C GLY A 236 -24.68 14.32 4.72
N ILE A 237 -25.19 15.39 4.11
CA ILE A 237 -25.41 15.49 2.66
C ILE A 237 -24.41 16.43 1.98
N SER A 238 -23.50 17.03 2.72
CA SER A 238 -22.52 17.99 2.19
C SER A 238 -21.21 17.30 1.84
N PRO A 239 -20.57 17.66 0.74
CA PRO A 239 -19.20 17.25 0.45
C PRO A 239 -18.26 17.61 1.61
N PHE A 240 -17.30 16.73 1.94
CA PHE A 240 -16.42 16.98 3.08
C PHE A 240 -14.96 16.86 2.71
N ALA A 241 -14.52 15.70 2.18
CA ALA A 241 -13.12 15.49 1.82
C ALA A 241 -12.95 14.38 0.77
N VAL A 242 -11.80 14.40 0.11
CA VAL A 242 -11.33 13.34 -0.80
C VAL A 242 -9.88 13.06 -0.52
N SER A 243 -9.47 11.80 -0.54
CA SER A 243 -8.08 11.40 -0.35
C SER A 243 -7.75 10.17 -1.20
N SER A 244 -6.48 9.91 -1.40
CA SER A 244 -6.02 8.64 -1.94
C SER A 244 -4.95 8.02 -1.05
N VAL A 245 -4.83 6.69 -1.10
CA VAL A 245 -3.81 5.95 -0.36
C VAL A 245 -2.86 5.31 -1.34
N THR A 246 -1.60 5.70 -1.25
CA THR A 246 -0.50 5.06 -1.99
C THR A 246 -0.06 3.78 -1.26
N ARG A 247 0.30 2.77 -2.03
CA ARG A 247 0.73 1.47 -1.53
C ARG A 247 2.05 1.51 -0.75
N GLN A 248 2.21 0.53 0.12
CA GLN A 248 3.47 0.12 0.74
C GLN A 248 3.83 -1.29 0.24
N ILE A 249 5.12 -1.60 0.16
CA ILE A 249 5.58 -2.91 -0.35
C ILE A 249 5.65 -3.89 0.82
N ASP A 250 6.56 -3.65 1.74
CA ASP A 250 6.84 -4.54 2.85
C ASP A 250 6.60 -3.86 4.21
N PRO A 251 6.18 -4.62 5.22
CA PRO A 251 6.19 -4.15 6.60
C PRO A 251 7.63 -3.95 7.09
N GLU A 252 7.88 -2.84 7.78
CA GLU A 252 9.19 -2.48 8.33
C GLU A 252 9.09 -2.08 9.80
N THR A 253 10.22 -2.10 10.52
CA THR A 253 10.27 -1.67 11.93
C THR A 253 10.46 -0.16 12.09
N THR A 254 10.92 0.53 11.06
CA THR A 254 11.01 1.99 11.03
C THR A 254 10.39 2.51 9.75
N LEU A 255 9.39 3.34 9.87
CA LEU A 255 8.67 3.94 8.75
C LEU A 255 8.74 5.46 8.82
N VAL A 256 9.03 6.10 7.70
CA VAL A 256 9.14 7.56 7.59
C VAL A 256 8.06 8.08 6.66
N ILE A 257 7.19 8.96 7.16
CA ILE A 257 6.04 9.53 6.45
C ILE A 257 6.29 11.03 6.23
N PRO A 258 6.83 11.43 5.07
CA PRO A 258 7.09 12.83 4.77
C PRO A 258 5.82 13.59 4.40
N GLY A 259 5.79 14.89 4.68
CA GLY A 259 4.74 15.78 4.20
C GLY A 259 3.51 15.90 5.08
N VAL A 260 3.41 15.12 6.16
CA VAL A 260 2.27 15.22 7.08
C VAL A 260 2.12 16.65 7.60
N ALA A 261 0.90 17.17 7.53
CA ALA A 261 0.59 18.53 7.95
C ALA A 261 -0.83 18.62 8.52
N ASN A 262 -1.01 19.54 9.45
CA ASN A 262 -2.31 20.05 9.84
C ASN A 262 -2.27 21.56 9.59
N ARG A 263 -3.08 22.05 8.65
CA ARG A 263 -3.11 23.46 8.22
C ARG A 263 -4.51 24.02 8.42
N SER A 264 -4.59 25.14 9.12
CA SER A 264 -5.83 25.89 9.31
C SER A 264 -5.59 27.39 9.24
N ASP A 265 -6.49 28.12 8.61
CA ASP A 265 -6.46 29.58 8.58
C ASP A 265 -6.72 30.22 9.95
N HIS A 266 -7.27 29.48 10.91
CA HIS A 266 -7.60 29.96 12.25
C HIS A 266 -6.44 29.79 13.27
N GLY A 267 -5.28 29.34 12.81
CA GLY A 267 -4.10 29.12 13.64
C GLY A 267 -4.30 27.94 14.60
N HIS A 268 -3.63 26.86 14.30
CA HIS A 268 -3.51 25.73 15.23
C HIS A 268 -2.24 25.91 16.03
N GLY A 269 -2.40 26.33 17.23
CA GLY A 269 -1.42 26.13 18.26
C GLY A 269 -2.11 25.37 19.38
N PRO A 270 -1.37 24.83 20.37
CA PRO A 270 -1.99 24.36 21.58
C PRO A 270 -2.87 25.52 22.08
N SER A 271 -4.19 25.34 22.00
CA SER A 271 -5.07 26.34 22.58
C SER A 271 -4.80 26.32 24.08
N ASP A 272 -4.55 27.48 24.66
CA ASP A 272 -4.45 27.62 26.12
C ASP A 272 -5.75 27.13 26.83
N SER A 273 -6.80 26.88 26.07
CA SER A 273 -8.06 26.30 26.52
C SER A 273 -8.05 24.78 26.76
N GLY A 274 -7.02 24.07 26.28
CA GLY A 274 -6.93 22.62 26.36
C GLY A 274 -7.85 21.87 25.38
N GLU A 275 -8.49 22.58 24.43
CA GLU A 275 -9.17 22.00 23.29
C GLU A 275 -8.12 21.60 22.23
N GLY A 276 -8.27 20.40 21.64
CA GLY A 276 -7.39 19.94 20.56
C GLY A 276 -7.69 20.64 19.23
N ASP A 277 -6.93 20.26 18.20
CA ASP A 277 -7.18 20.67 16.82
C ASP A 277 -8.57 20.16 16.38
N ASP A 278 -9.32 20.96 15.62
CA ASP A 278 -10.67 20.59 15.13
C ASP A 278 -10.64 19.30 14.28
N PHE A 279 -9.55 19.11 13.51
CA PHE A 279 -9.31 17.93 12.70
C PHE A 279 -7.89 17.42 12.98
N PRO A 280 -7.72 16.65 14.07
CA PRO A 280 -6.40 16.24 14.53
C PRO A 280 -5.72 15.26 13.54
N VAL A 281 -4.40 15.34 13.48
CA VAL A 281 -3.61 14.31 12.80
C VAL A 281 -3.87 12.96 13.46
N ALA A 282 -4.07 11.93 12.64
CA ALA A 282 -4.19 10.56 13.11
C ALA A 282 -3.09 9.69 12.49
N VAL A 283 -2.47 8.83 13.28
CA VAL A 283 -1.50 7.85 12.78
C VAL A 283 -2.05 6.46 12.98
N ARG A 284 -2.12 5.67 11.91
CA ARG A 284 -2.54 4.27 11.93
C ARG A 284 -1.36 3.35 11.71
N VAL A 285 -1.38 2.21 12.41
CA VAL A 285 -0.35 1.19 12.32
C VAL A 285 -1.00 -0.19 12.37
N LEU A 286 -0.48 -1.12 11.59
CA LEU A 286 -0.86 -2.53 11.60
C LEU A 286 0.39 -3.39 11.59
N ALA A 287 0.49 -4.37 12.51
CA ALA A 287 1.43 -5.47 12.45
C ALA A 287 0.79 -6.66 11.71
N PRO A 288 1.10 -6.90 10.42
CA PRO A 288 0.39 -7.92 9.64
C PRO A 288 0.64 -9.35 10.08
N SER A 289 1.74 -9.61 10.80
CA SER A 289 2.05 -10.91 11.39
C SER A 289 1.11 -11.27 12.55
N GLY A 290 0.43 -10.29 13.14
CA GLY A 290 -0.36 -10.44 14.37
C GLY A 290 0.49 -10.47 15.64
N ASP A 291 1.79 -10.20 15.54
CA ASP A 291 2.67 -10.14 16.69
C ASP A 291 2.31 -8.95 17.60
N GLU A 292 2.37 -9.19 18.91
CA GLU A 292 2.21 -8.14 19.92
C GLU A 292 3.46 -7.27 20.00
N GLY A 293 3.28 -5.97 20.24
CA GLY A 293 4.35 -5.01 20.37
C GLY A 293 3.84 -3.59 20.58
N SER A 294 4.71 -2.64 20.36
CA SER A 294 4.41 -1.21 20.40
C SER A 294 5.04 -0.50 19.20
N ALA A 295 4.36 0.51 18.70
CA ALA A 295 4.89 1.43 17.72
C ALA A 295 4.95 2.83 18.34
N HIS A 296 6.17 3.37 18.48
CA HIS A 296 6.43 4.71 18.96
C HIS A 296 6.33 5.71 17.83
N VAL A 297 5.55 6.77 18.01
CA VAL A 297 5.27 7.77 16.99
C VAL A 297 5.86 9.11 17.40
N ARG A 298 6.64 9.71 16.51
CA ARG A 298 7.24 11.03 16.72
C ARG A 298 7.15 11.91 15.48
N ALA A 299 7.03 13.22 15.66
CA ALA A 299 7.10 14.21 14.60
C ALA A 299 8.49 14.86 14.56
N VAL A 300 8.95 15.24 13.37
CA VAL A 300 10.25 15.90 13.19
C VAL A 300 10.13 17.17 12.37
N ASP A 301 10.92 18.20 12.75
CA ASP A 301 10.95 19.50 12.09
C ASP A 301 12.27 19.74 11.32
N ALA A 302 12.39 20.91 10.70
CA ALA A 302 13.55 21.30 9.88
C ALA A 302 14.83 21.55 10.70
N THR A 303 14.72 21.69 12.03
CA THR A 303 15.87 21.93 12.91
C THR A 303 16.44 20.65 13.51
N GLY A 304 15.76 19.50 13.30
CA GLY A 304 16.09 18.22 13.93
C GLY A 304 15.44 18.04 15.30
N ARG A 305 14.49 18.90 15.68
CA ARG A 305 13.71 18.67 16.90
C ARG A 305 12.71 17.55 16.65
N SER A 306 12.77 16.55 17.51
CA SER A 306 11.82 15.44 17.56
C SER A 306 10.81 15.69 18.67
N THR A 307 9.52 15.65 18.35
CA THR A 307 8.42 15.73 19.30
C THR A 307 7.77 14.35 19.41
N ASP A 308 7.75 13.80 20.61
CA ASP A 308 7.05 12.56 20.95
C ASP A 308 5.54 12.81 20.84
N LEU A 309 4.85 11.97 20.04
CA LEU A 309 3.41 12.02 19.85
C LEU A 309 2.67 10.93 20.65
N GLY A 310 3.35 9.85 21.01
CA GLY A 310 2.81 8.74 21.78
C GLY A 310 3.09 7.35 21.18
N ASP A 311 2.48 6.34 21.79
CA ASP A 311 2.64 4.94 21.43
C ASP A 311 1.33 4.32 20.96
N ILE A 312 1.41 3.37 20.01
CA ILE A 312 0.31 2.54 19.55
C ILE A 312 0.59 1.10 19.94
N ALA A 313 -0.29 0.51 20.75
CA ALA A 313 -0.21 -0.91 21.06
C ALA A 313 -0.59 -1.75 19.83
N LEU A 314 0.23 -2.76 19.52
CA LEU A 314 0.03 -3.69 18.41
C LEU A 314 -0.51 -5.01 18.94
N ALA A 315 -1.57 -5.52 18.36
CA ALA A 315 -2.17 -6.80 18.76
C ALA A 315 -3.01 -7.41 17.61
N GLU A 316 -2.99 -8.74 17.51
CA GLU A 316 -3.94 -9.56 16.74
C GLU A 316 -4.17 -9.14 15.27
N ALA A 317 -3.16 -8.56 14.61
CA ALA A 317 -3.29 -7.99 13.26
C ALA A 317 -4.44 -6.96 13.14
N SER A 318 -4.72 -6.21 14.22
CA SER A 318 -5.69 -5.12 14.24
C SER A 318 -5.06 -3.78 13.88
N VAL A 319 -5.85 -2.88 13.28
CA VAL A 319 -5.41 -1.52 12.95
C VAL A 319 -5.47 -0.64 14.19
N GLY A 320 -4.31 -0.37 14.79
CA GLY A 320 -4.15 0.59 15.87
C GLY A 320 -4.17 2.04 15.36
N GLU A 321 -4.58 2.98 16.21
CA GLU A 321 -4.64 4.40 15.85
C GLU A 321 -4.23 5.28 17.03
N LEU A 322 -3.42 6.30 16.74
CA LEU A 322 -3.07 7.38 17.62
C LEU A 322 -3.66 8.68 17.07
N ILE A 323 -4.52 9.33 17.84
CA ILE A 323 -4.99 10.68 17.56
C ILE A 323 -4.02 11.67 18.22
N VAL A 324 -3.50 12.61 17.45
CA VAL A 324 -2.57 13.65 17.90
C VAL A 324 -3.36 14.93 18.18
N PRO A 325 -3.69 15.25 19.44
CA PRO A 325 -4.59 16.36 19.76
C PRO A 325 -4.06 17.73 19.31
N HIS A 326 -2.74 17.88 19.31
CA HIS A 326 -2.07 19.12 18.88
C HIS A 326 -0.90 18.78 17.98
N TRP A 327 -1.01 19.12 16.70
CA TRP A 327 0.08 18.95 15.75
C TRP A 327 1.19 19.98 16.00
N PRO A 328 2.46 19.57 16.12
CA PRO A 328 3.56 20.53 16.25
C PRO A 328 3.67 21.40 14.99
N GLU A 329 3.57 22.72 15.15
CA GLU A 329 3.42 23.68 14.04
C GLU A 329 4.52 23.58 12.96
N ASP A 330 5.77 23.35 13.39
CA ASP A 330 6.93 23.25 12.49
C ASP A 330 7.19 21.83 11.95
N ALA A 331 6.45 20.84 12.40
CA ALA A 331 6.66 19.46 11.99
C ALA A 331 6.38 19.26 10.48
N GLN A 332 7.23 18.47 9.84
CA GLN A 332 7.18 18.21 8.41
C GLN A 332 7.00 16.72 8.08
N ALA A 333 7.20 15.84 9.05
CA ALA A 333 7.11 14.39 8.86
C ALA A 333 6.78 13.68 10.16
N VAL A 334 6.26 12.46 10.02
CA VAL A 334 6.09 11.49 11.10
C VAL A 334 7.09 10.35 10.92
N ILE A 335 7.67 9.88 12.01
CA ILE A 335 8.48 8.66 12.05
C ILE A 335 7.80 7.70 13.03
N VAL A 336 7.66 6.45 12.59
CA VAL A 336 7.10 5.35 13.37
C VAL A 336 8.20 4.32 13.59
N ASP A 337 8.59 4.10 14.84
CA ASP A 337 9.56 3.08 15.26
C ASP A 337 8.82 1.98 16.02
N ALA A 338 8.82 0.75 15.50
CA ALA A 338 8.05 -0.37 16.04
C ALA A 338 8.93 -1.55 16.46
N ASP A 339 8.46 -2.31 17.47
CA ASP A 339 9.14 -3.52 17.96
C ASP A 339 9.11 -4.67 16.95
N VAL A 340 8.12 -4.67 16.07
CA VAL A 340 7.89 -5.70 15.03
C VAL A 340 7.62 -5.02 13.69
N PRO A 341 7.79 -5.71 12.55
CA PRO A 341 7.48 -5.12 11.24
C PRO A 341 6.02 -4.70 11.10
N VAL A 342 5.80 -3.45 10.72
CA VAL A 342 4.47 -2.83 10.59
C VAL A 342 4.31 -2.12 9.25
N ILE A 343 3.06 -1.86 8.87
CA ILE A 343 2.69 -0.84 7.90
C ILE A 343 2.09 0.35 8.66
N ALA A 344 2.26 1.57 8.14
CA ALA A 344 1.75 2.78 8.79
C ALA A 344 1.16 3.77 7.77
N ALA A 345 0.32 4.68 8.24
CA ALA A 345 -0.13 5.85 7.49
C ALA A 345 -0.47 6.98 8.45
N ALA A 346 -0.36 8.21 8.00
CA ALA A 346 -0.75 9.39 8.77
C ALA A 346 -1.81 10.20 8.01
N LEU A 347 -2.89 10.55 8.69
CA LEU A 347 -3.92 11.46 8.19
C LEU A 347 -3.52 12.89 8.56
N GLY A 348 -3.31 13.72 7.56
CA GLY A 348 -3.17 15.16 7.72
C GLY A 348 -4.40 15.90 7.18
N SER A 349 -4.58 17.17 7.52
CA SER A 349 -5.74 17.96 7.11
C SER A 349 -5.38 19.38 6.72
N ALA A 350 -6.28 20.00 5.94
CA ALA A 350 -6.29 21.42 5.65
C ALA A 350 -7.70 21.95 5.83
N THR A 351 -7.83 23.09 6.52
CA THR A 351 -9.11 23.69 6.83
C THR A 351 -9.06 25.20 6.58
N VAL A 352 -10.05 25.71 5.89
CA VAL A 352 -10.31 27.12 5.70
C VAL A 352 -11.75 27.42 6.11
N ALA A 353 -12.15 28.71 6.17
CA ALA A 353 -13.47 29.12 6.65
C ALA A 353 -14.66 28.40 5.95
N GLU A 354 -14.51 28.01 4.69
CA GLU A 354 -15.56 27.44 3.86
C GLU A 354 -15.25 26.04 3.32
N GLY A 355 -14.15 25.38 3.81
CA GLY A 355 -13.74 24.09 3.28
C GLY A 355 -12.84 23.31 4.21
N HIS A 356 -12.95 21.99 4.10
CA HIS A 356 -12.09 21.06 4.81
C HIS A 356 -11.70 19.94 3.85
N ASP A 357 -10.47 19.48 3.97
CA ASP A 357 -9.94 18.33 3.24
C ASP A 357 -8.93 17.59 4.09
N TYR A 358 -8.69 16.32 3.77
CA TYR A 358 -7.66 15.51 4.42
C TYR A 358 -6.94 14.57 3.44
N GLU A 359 -5.72 14.18 3.76
CA GLU A 359 -4.93 13.23 3.00
C GLU A 359 -4.31 12.15 3.88
N TRP A 360 -4.34 10.90 3.39
CA TRP A 360 -3.62 9.78 3.95
C TRP A 360 -2.20 9.71 3.38
N PHE A 361 -1.24 10.21 4.14
CA PHE A 361 0.17 10.14 3.79
C PHE A 361 0.73 8.75 4.06
N ALA A 362 1.32 8.13 3.05
CA ALA A 362 1.99 6.85 3.15
C ALA A 362 3.49 7.01 3.43
N PRO A 363 4.16 6.03 4.06
CA PRO A 363 5.61 6.02 4.20
C PRO A 363 6.31 6.07 2.85
N ALA A 364 7.42 6.79 2.81
CA ALA A 364 8.31 6.82 1.66
C ALA A 364 9.42 5.79 1.82
N PRO A 365 9.76 5.01 0.79
CA PRO A 365 10.93 4.16 0.82
C PRO A 365 12.22 4.99 0.88
N VAL A 366 13.32 4.32 1.20
CA VAL A 366 14.64 4.95 1.27
C VAL A 366 15.11 5.36 -0.12
N VAL A 367 15.51 6.62 -0.27
CA VAL A 367 16.35 7.10 -1.36
C VAL A 367 17.80 6.82 -0.98
N ALA A 368 18.45 5.92 -1.71
CA ALA A 368 19.81 5.47 -1.40
C ALA A 368 20.83 6.62 -1.55
N ALA A 369 21.90 6.57 -0.74
CA ALA A 369 22.98 7.53 -0.84
C ALA A 369 23.66 7.50 -2.21
N ASP A 370 23.96 8.69 -2.73
CA ASP A 370 24.67 8.92 -4.00
C ASP A 370 23.95 8.33 -5.25
N VAL A 371 22.68 7.94 -5.12
CA VAL A 371 21.84 7.47 -6.24
C VAL A 371 20.81 8.54 -6.58
N PRO A 372 20.79 9.06 -7.82
CA PRO A 372 19.77 10.00 -8.25
C PRO A 372 18.37 9.36 -8.25
N ALA A 373 17.42 9.98 -7.56
CA ALA A 373 16.02 9.59 -7.57
C ALA A 373 15.19 10.61 -8.36
N ALA A 374 14.35 10.14 -9.27
CA ALA A 374 13.40 10.98 -9.97
C ALA A 374 12.29 11.44 -9.02
N VAL A 375 11.97 12.72 -9.04
CA VAL A 375 11.01 13.37 -8.14
C VAL A 375 10.01 14.18 -8.97
N PRO A 376 8.83 13.63 -9.28
CA PRO A 376 7.76 14.38 -9.93
C PRO A 376 7.11 15.33 -8.91
N VAL A 377 7.21 16.62 -9.13
CA VAL A 377 6.57 17.63 -8.28
C VAL A 377 5.39 18.23 -9.04
N VAL A 378 4.17 17.99 -8.55
CA VAL A 378 2.95 18.61 -9.12
C VAL A 378 2.98 20.12 -8.95
N ASP A 379 2.26 20.84 -9.81
CA ASP A 379 2.18 22.30 -9.71
C ASP A 379 1.65 22.74 -8.34
N GLY A 380 2.37 23.65 -7.68
CA GLY A 380 2.10 24.04 -6.30
C GLY A 380 2.52 23.04 -5.22
N GLY A 381 3.13 21.90 -5.60
CA GLY A 381 3.63 20.90 -4.66
C GLY A 381 4.93 21.32 -3.96
N GLU A 382 5.09 20.87 -2.73
CA GLU A 382 6.28 21.05 -1.90
C GLU A 382 7.00 19.71 -1.73
N LEU A 383 8.26 19.63 -2.15
CA LEU A 383 9.10 18.47 -1.85
C LEU A 383 9.53 18.50 -0.38
N VAL A 384 9.16 17.48 0.38
CA VAL A 384 9.59 17.28 1.77
C VAL A 384 10.61 16.17 1.81
N VAL A 385 11.82 16.44 2.31
CA VAL A 385 12.89 15.46 2.48
C VAL A 385 13.16 15.25 3.97
N VAL A 386 13.28 13.99 4.36
CA VAL A 386 13.52 13.56 5.74
C VAL A 386 14.85 12.83 5.83
N ASN A 387 15.71 13.31 6.72
CA ASN A 387 16.95 12.65 7.09
C ASN A 387 16.78 12.03 8.50
N PRO A 388 16.39 10.76 8.62
CA PRO A 388 16.21 10.14 9.93
C PRO A 388 17.54 9.76 10.61
N GLY A 389 18.65 9.82 9.85
CA GLY A 389 19.98 9.41 10.31
C GLY A 389 20.65 10.37 11.27
N GLU A 390 21.84 9.99 11.74
CA GLU A 390 22.65 10.76 12.71
C GLU A 390 23.67 11.70 12.04
N VAL A 391 23.77 11.67 10.71
CA VAL A 391 24.73 12.47 9.92
C VAL A 391 23.98 13.48 9.07
N GLU A 392 24.50 14.72 8.98
CA GLU A 392 23.98 15.76 8.09
C GLU A 392 24.00 15.29 6.64
N ALA A 393 22.89 15.44 5.92
CA ALA A 393 22.78 15.14 4.49
C ALA A 393 23.15 16.36 3.64
N GLU A 394 23.92 16.14 2.59
CA GLU A 394 24.07 17.11 1.50
C GLU A 394 23.12 16.70 0.36
N LEU A 395 22.08 17.50 0.15
CA LEU A 395 21.10 17.29 -0.91
C LEU A 395 21.52 18.07 -2.16
N VAL A 396 21.40 17.42 -3.32
CA VAL A 396 21.52 18.05 -4.63
C VAL A 396 20.21 17.85 -5.36
N VAL A 397 19.57 18.95 -5.76
CA VAL A 397 18.32 18.93 -6.53
C VAL A 397 18.57 19.63 -7.86
N GLU A 398 18.33 18.94 -8.96
CA GLU A 398 18.53 19.42 -10.32
C GLU A 398 17.34 19.03 -11.22
N GLN A 399 17.26 19.59 -12.42
CA GLN A 399 16.28 19.15 -13.43
C GLN A 399 16.73 17.85 -14.09
N ALA A 400 15.77 16.95 -14.35
CA ALA A 400 16.04 15.66 -14.97
C ALA A 400 16.64 15.78 -16.39
N ASP A 401 16.31 16.85 -17.11
CA ASP A 401 16.86 17.15 -18.46
C ASP A 401 18.24 17.82 -18.44
N GLY A 402 18.78 18.11 -17.24
CA GLY A 402 20.07 18.83 -17.06
C GLY A 402 20.03 20.31 -17.44
N GLY A 403 18.85 20.88 -17.74
CA GLY A 403 18.69 22.26 -18.23
C GLY A 403 18.82 23.36 -17.17
N GLY A 404 18.87 23.01 -15.89
CA GLY A 404 18.88 23.95 -14.77
C GLY A 404 20.21 23.99 -14.01
N THR A 405 20.30 24.94 -13.05
CA THR A 405 21.42 24.96 -12.09
C THR A 405 21.09 24.06 -10.91
N ALA A 406 21.95 23.08 -10.65
CA ALA A 406 21.85 22.22 -9.48
C ALA A 406 21.83 23.06 -8.19
N ARG A 407 20.88 22.78 -7.31
CA ARG A 407 20.76 23.42 -5.98
C ARG A 407 21.30 22.48 -4.94
N LYS A 408 22.14 23.03 -4.07
CA LYS A 408 22.67 22.30 -2.92
C LYS A 408 22.05 22.81 -1.65
N GLN A 409 21.62 21.91 -0.79
CA GLN A 409 21.05 22.21 0.51
C GLN A 409 21.57 21.21 1.54
N LYS A 410 21.86 21.67 2.74
CA LYS A 410 22.18 20.81 3.88
C LYS A 410 20.92 20.52 4.66
N LEU A 411 20.76 19.26 5.07
CA LEU A 411 19.66 18.81 5.91
C LEU A 411 20.26 18.18 7.18
N PRO A 412 20.04 18.78 8.35
CA PRO A 412 20.61 18.25 9.60
C PRO A 412 20.21 16.81 9.88
N ALA A 413 20.96 16.13 10.72
CA ALA A 413 20.62 14.84 11.26
C ALA A 413 19.26 14.88 11.98
N GLY A 414 18.45 13.83 11.83
CA GLY A 414 17.15 13.72 12.48
C GLY A 414 16.11 14.76 12.04
N SER A 415 16.27 15.42 10.88
CA SER A 415 15.40 16.54 10.48
C SER A 415 14.56 16.24 9.23
N ALA A 416 13.48 17.02 9.06
CA ALA A 416 12.63 17.01 7.88
C ALA A 416 12.37 18.43 7.40
N ALA A 417 12.63 18.73 6.13
CA ALA A 417 12.49 20.08 5.60
C ALA A 417 11.85 20.12 4.22
N VAL A 418 11.18 21.24 3.93
CA VAL A 418 10.73 21.57 2.57
C VAL A 418 11.94 22.00 1.76
N VAL A 419 12.12 21.35 0.62
CA VAL A 419 13.20 21.57 -0.33
C VAL A 419 12.61 22.11 -1.64
N ARG A 420 13.17 23.20 -2.13
CA ARG A 420 12.71 23.78 -3.39
C ARG A 420 13.17 22.91 -4.56
N ALA A 421 12.23 22.40 -5.34
CA ALA A 421 12.47 21.53 -6.48
C ALA A 421 11.72 22.03 -7.74
N PRO A 422 12.26 21.78 -8.95
CA PRO A 422 11.51 21.93 -10.20
C PRO A 422 10.46 20.81 -10.34
N ALA A 423 9.56 20.92 -11.32
CA ALA A 423 8.49 19.92 -11.54
C ALA A 423 9.05 18.54 -11.91
N ASP A 424 10.17 18.50 -12.65
CA ASP A 424 10.87 17.31 -13.12
C ASP A 424 12.23 17.16 -12.38
N ALA A 425 12.23 17.05 -11.07
CA ALA A 425 13.45 17.06 -10.28
C ALA A 425 14.15 15.69 -10.26
N LEU A 426 15.48 15.72 -10.15
CA LEU A 426 16.32 14.65 -9.64
C LEU A 426 16.86 15.05 -8.26
N LEU A 427 16.70 14.18 -7.29
CA LEU A 427 17.22 14.32 -5.92
C LEU A 427 18.37 13.34 -5.72
N THR A 428 19.54 13.85 -5.33
CA THR A 428 20.67 13.04 -4.85
C THR A 428 21.01 13.46 -3.42
N SER A 429 21.31 12.51 -2.55
CA SER A 429 21.68 12.76 -1.16
C SER A 429 22.97 12.03 -0.83
N SER A 430 23.84 12.64 0.00
CA SER A 430 25.08 12.03 0.48
C SER A 430 24.88 10.91 1.52
N VAL A 431 23.68 10.82 2.08
CA VAL A 431 23.25 9.76 3.03
C VAL A 431 21.85 9.28 2.65
N PRO A 432 21.40 8.10 3.12
CA PRO A 432 20.03 7.65 2.89
C PRO A 432 19.01 8.64 3.46
N VAL A 433 17.99 9.00 2.66
CA VAL A 433 16.90 9.91 3.03
C VAL A 433 15.56 9.37 2.56
N HIS A 434 14.46 9.95 3.05
CA HIS A 434 13.12 9.69 2.54
C HIS A 434 12.53 10.98 1.96
N ALA A 435 11.67 10.87 0.96
CA ALA A 435 11.11 12.03 0.31
C ALA A 435 9.63 11.83 -0.06
N GLY A 436 8.87 12.90 -0.01
CA GLY A 436 7.49 12.93 -0.46
C GLY A 436 7.12 14.32 -0.95
N VAL A 437 6.02 14.43 -1.67
CA VAL A 437 5.46 15.70 -2.11
C VAL A 437 4.15 15.93 -1.39
N ARG A 438 3.99 17.15 -0.87
CA ARG A 438 2.76 17.66 -0.28
C ARG A 438 2.25 18.82 -1.10
N TYR A 439 0.95 18.85 -1.32
CA TYR A 439 0.22 19.97 -1.90
C TYR A 439 -0.78 20.51 -0.87
N VAL A 440 -0.74 21.81 -0.61
CA VAL A 440 -1.71 22.50 0.27
C VAL A 440 -2.08 23.82 -0.37
N SER A 441 -3.35 24.01 -0.69
CA SER A 441 -3.84 25.26 -1.29
C SER A 441 -5.35 25.43 -1.10
N GLY A 442 -5.78 26.55 -0.55
CA GLY A 442 -7.20 26.92 -0.48
C GLY A 442 -8.07 25.91 0.29
N GLY A 443 -7.54 25.30 1.35
CA GLY A 443 -8.24 24.28 2.14
C GLY A 443 -8.19 22.88 1.53
N LEU A 444 -7.50 22.68 0.42
CA LEU A 444 -7.22 21.38 -0.17
C LEU A 444 -5.86 20.88 0.32
N ILE A 445 -5.76 19.57 0.54
CA ILE A 445 -4.51 18.90 0.88
C ILE A 445 -4.40 17.58 0.10
N ALA A 446 -3.22 17.31 -0.44
CA ALA A 446 -2.90 16.05 -1.09
C ALA A 446 -1.42 15.73 -0.90
N GLY A 447 -1.04 14.46 -1.04
CA GLY A 447 0.35 14.08 -0.92
C GLY A 447 0.65 12.71 -1.48
N TYR A 448 1.92 12.46 -1.71
CA TYR A 448 2.41 11.15 -2.15
C TYR A 448 3.88 10.97 -1.79
N PRO A 449 4.30 9.74 -1.47
CA PRO A 449 5.70 9.40 -1.27
C PRO A 449 6.44 9.38 -2.62
N ILE A 450 7.73 9.65 -2.61
CA ILE A 450 8.61 9.35 -3.74
C ILE A 450 8.94 7.88 -3.67
N LEU A 451 8.46 7.12 -4.65
CA LEU A 451 8.69 5.69 -4.74
C LEU A 451 10.08 5.45 -5.35
N ALA A 452 10.97 4.81 -4.59
CA ALA A 452 12.20 4.28 -5.15
C ALA A 452 11.87 3.17 -6.17
N PRO A 453 12.73 2.95 -7.18
CA PRO A 453 12.61 1.79 -8.03
C PRO A 453 12.61 0.51 -7.20
N ASP A 454 11.74 -0.45 -7.55
CA ASP A 454 11.75 -1.77 -6.93
C ASP A 454 13.15 -2.39 -7.09
N PRO A 455 13.85 -2.72 -5.98
CA PRO A 455 15.14 -3.37 -6.08
C PRO A 455 14.96 -4.72 -6.76
N ARG A 456 15.49 -4.84 -7.98
CA ARG A 456 15.41 -6.08 -8.73
C ARG A 456 16.30 -7.11 -8.08
N GLU A 457 15.71 -8.08 -7.43
CA GLU A 457 16.40 -9.26 -6.98
C GLU A 457 17.01 -9.98 -8.20
N GLY A 458 18.23 -10.48 -8.03
CA GLY A 458 18.92 -11.25 -9.07
C GLY A 458 18.19 -12.56 -9.39
N VAL A 459 18.93 -13.56 -9.84
CA VAL A 459 18.38 -14.87 -10.19
C VAL A 459 17.71 -15.55 -9.00
N LEU A 460 16.37 -15.71 -9.06
CA LEU A 460 15.59 -16.43 -8.08
C LEU A 460 15.46 -17.90 -8.45
N THR A 461 15.71 -18.81 -7.51
CA THR A 461 15.45 -20.23 -7.68
C THR A 461 14.17 -20.61 -6.94
N VAL A 462 13.11 -20.88 -7.68
CA VAL A 462 11.81 -21.30 -7.14
C VAL A 462 11.72 -22.82 -7.19
N TYR A 463 11.40 -23.45 -6.06
CA TYR A 463 11.16 -24.86 -5.97
C TYR A 463 9.67 -25.16 -6.02
N THR A 464 9.24 -25.92 -7.05
CA THR A 464 7.84 -26.38 -7.11
C THR A 464 7.64 -27.50 -6.09
N ARG A 465 6.54 -27.45 -5.35
CA ARG A 465 6.10 -28.54 -4.44
C ARG A 465 5.34 -29.61 -5.17
#